data_320fe04f126d4812f84e4f7376aeff59
#
_entry.id   320fe04f126d4812f84e4f7376aeff59
#
_cell.length_a   1.000
_cell.length_b   1.000
_cell.length_c   1.000
_cell.angle_alpha   90.00
_cell.angle_beta   90.00
_cell.angle_gamma   90.00
#
_symmetry.space_group_name_H-M   'P 1'
#
loop_
_entity.id
_entity.type
_entity.pdbx_description
1 polymer ?
#
loop_
_entity_poly.entity_id
_entity_poly.type
_entity_poly.pdbx_seq_one_letter_code
_entity_poly.pdbx_strand_id
1 'polypeptide(L)'
;TLGYRPAGSKAEFETGEMLKTEMEKIGLSEVTKDAVTVDGWEFHKAALSYTNAAGETVSAELGAYQTTFVTDGPKEFSMMYLGKGTETDYQGKDVRDKLVLVEINQRDEWWINYPVYQAHLKGAAALIAVQSGGYGEIDDEALNAQDIAGPEDAPAFSVSRKDAAGLLELLRDQEEITVTFDAESRVTRNCTTYNIVGRIPGKHPDRMVLLSAHYDSYFDGFQDDNTAVALMFGIAKALRDSGFQPNNTIVICAMASEEWGVVDSNFDWSTGAYEQIFTAHPEWVGKVIADLNFELPALAHGTRARIRSCYEYVSFLEEYLADLPNLTIAYPEETAVTSPIETWSDDFSVAISGIPSMVNEFSSAEFMETHYHSQFDNDEYYNADVFQFHHELYG
;
A
#
# COMPACT_ATOMS: atom_id res chain seq x y z
N THR A 1 -0.61 8.73 -15.22
CA THR A 1 -1.05 8.20 -13.94
C THR A 1 -2.09 9.14 -13.35
N LEU A 2 -3.01 8.61 -12.54
CA LEU A 2 -3.96 9.42 -11.77
C LEU A 2 -3.36 9.89 -10.44
N GLY A 3 -2.10 9.49 -10.18
CA GLY A 3 -1.33 9.87 -9.00
C GLY A 3 -1.90 9.30 -7.72
N TYR A 4 -1.66 10.00 -6.64
CA TYR A 4 -2.06 9.65 -5.28
C TYR A 4 -3.57 9.38 -5.17
N ARG A 5 -3.94 8.17 -4.73
CA ARG A 5 -5.34 7.71 -4.69
C ARG A 5 -5.73 7.20 -3.30
N PRO A 6 -5.76 8.08 -2.30
CA PRO A 6 -6.18 7.69 -0.96
C PRO A 6 -7.60 7.15 -0.91
N ALA A 7 -7.87 6.30 0.07
CA ALA A 7 -9.16 5.71 0.30
C ALA A 7 -10.29 6.76 0.36
N GLY A 8 -11.36 6.51 -0.37
CA GLY A 8 -12.52 7.39 -0.44
C GLY A 8 -12.29 8.73 -1.14
N SER A 9 -11.11 8.93 -1.77
CA SER A 9 -10.80 10.17 -2.48
C SER A 9 -11.48 10.25 -3.84
N LYS A 10 -11.54 11.48 -4.38
CA LYS A 10 -12.01 11.70 -5.75
C LYS A 10 -11.13 10.97 -6.78
N ALA A 11 -9.82 10.92 -6.58
CA ALA A 11 -8.90 10.24 -7.48
C ALA A 11 -9.12 8.72 -7.51
N GLU A 12 -9.36 8.10 -6.36
CA GLU A 12 -9.74 6.70 -6.27
C GLU A 12 -11.07 6.43 -6.99
N PHE A 13 -12.10 7.27 -6.74
CA PHE A 13 -13.39 7.16 -7.43
C PHE A 13 -13.25 7.26 -8.96
N GLU A 14 -12.50 8.25 -9.47
CA GLU A 14 -12.27 8.43 -10.92
C GLU A 14 -11.48 7.25 -11.51
N THR A 15 -10.54 6.68 -10.76
CA THR A 15 -9.84 5.45 -11.15
C THR A 15 -10.80 4.27 -11.24
N GLY A 16 -11.67 4.07 -10.26
CA GLY A 16 -12.70 3.02 -10.29
C GLY A 16 -13.64 3.13 -11.51
N GLU A 17 -14.04 4.35 -11.90
CA GLU A 17 -14.84 4.57 -13.12
C GLU A 17 -14.05 4.20 -14.40
N MET A 18 -12.76 4.53 -14.44
CA MET A 18 -11.88 4.14 -15.54
C MET A 18 -11.76 2.62 -15.63
N LEU A 19 -11.49 1.94 -14.51
CA LEU A 19 -11.36 0.48 -14.46
C LEU A 19 -12.65 -0.23 -14.86
N LYS A 20 -13.80 0.25 -14.40
CA LYS A 20 -15.11 -0.24 -14.84
C LYS A 20 -15.27 -0.16 -16.35
N THR A 21 -14.96 1.01 -16.92
CA THR A 21 -15.01 1.22 -18.36
C THR A 21 -14.08 0.27 -19.11
N GLU A 22 -12.89 0.00 -18.58
CA GLU A 22 -11.93 -0.91 -19.19
C GLU A 22 -12.40 -2.37 -19.13
N MET A 23 -12.97 -2.82 -18.02
CA MET A 23 -13.59 -4.13 -17.90
C MET A 23 -14.72 -4.32 -18.93
N GLU A 24 -15.55 -3.29 -19.15
CA GLU A 24 -16.59 -3.31 -20.18
C GLU A 24 -16.01 -3.41 -21.60
N LYS A 25 -14.92 -2.71 -21.91
CA LYS A 25 -14.21 -2.79 -23.19
C LYS A 25 -13.55 -4.16 -23.43
N ILE A 26 -12.99 -4.77 -22.39
CA ILE A 26 -12.48 -6.16 -22.45
C ILE A 26 -13.61 -7.15 -22.78
N GLY A 27 -14.84 -6.77 -22.51
CA GLY A 27 -16.02 -7.60 -22.75
C GLY A 27 -16.35 -8.51 -21.57
N LEU A 28 -16.01 -8.09 -20.35
CA LEU A 28 -16.48 -8.77 -19.15
C LEU A 28 -18.00 -8.57 -19.00
N SER A 29 -18.67 -9.57 -18.47
CA SER A 29 -20.09 -9.50 -18.14
C SER A 29 -20.32 -9.08 -16.69
N GLU A 30 -21.53 -8.59 -16.41
CA GLU A 30 -21.97 -8.23 -15.06
C GLU A 30 -20.97 -7.30 -14.36
N VAL A 31 -20.49 -6.26 -15.07
CA VAL A 31 -19.56 -5.30 -14.49
C VAL A 31 -20.31 -4.43 -13.48
N THR A 32 -19.90 -4.52 -12.20
CA THR A 32 -20.53 -3.83 -11.06
C THR A 32 -19.51 -3.03 -10.26
N LYS A 33 -20.04 -2.17 -9.41
CA LYS A 33 -19.31 -1.45 -8.37
C LYS A 33 -19.91 -1.88 -7.04
N ASP A 34 -19.14 -2.62 -6.27
CA ASP A 34 -19.58 -3.11 -4.96
C ASP A 34 -19.10 -2.14 -3.88
N ALA A 35 -20.05 -1.58 -3.13
CA ALA A 35 -19.74 -0.53 -2.16
C ALA A 35 -18.93 -1.06 -0.97
N VAL A 36 -17.91 -0.30 -0.60
CA VAL A 36 -17.05 -0.52 0.55
C VAL A 36 -17.15 0.69 1.47
N THR A 37 -17.31 0.47 2.76
CA THR A 37 -17.26 1.55 3.76
C THR A 37 -15.84 1.70 4.27
N VAL A 38 -15.32 2.91 4.20
CA VAL A 38 -13.93 3.23 4.54
C VAL A 38 -13.86 4.61 5.20
N ASP A 39 -12.81 4.88 5.96
CA ASP A 39 -12.52 6.25 6.39
C ASP A 39 -11.64 6.91 5.33
N GLY A 40 -12.21 7.87 4.62
CA GLY A 40 -11.53 8.59 3.54
C GLY A 40 -10.37 9.41 4.08
N TRP A 41 -9.30 9.51 3.30
CA TRP A 41 -8.15 10.35 3.62
C TRP A 41 -7.83 11.30 2.46
N GLU A 42 -7.66 12.57 2.79
CA GLU A 42 -7.20 13.60 1.86
C GLU A 42 -5.93 14.26 2.42
N PHE A 43 -4.85 14.14 1.67
CA PHE A 43 -3.60 14.82 1.96
C PHE A 43 -3.36 15.91 0.90
N HIS A 44 -3.35 17.17 1.33
CA HIS A 44 -3.18 18.29 0.42
C HIS A 44 -1.79 18.87 0.45
N LYS A 45 -1.19 18.99 1.63
CA LYS A 45 0.17 19.52 1.81
C LYS A 45 0.71 19.25 3.19
N ALA A 46 2.03 19.21 3.29
CA ALA A 46 2.78 19.44 4.51
C ALA A 46 4.13 20.08 4.14
N ALA A 47 4.43 21.22 4.76
CA ALA A 47 5.68 21.93 4.54
C ALA A 47 6.23 22.47 5.87
N LEU A 48 7.52 22.30 6.08
CA LEU A 48 8.23 22.75 7.26
C LEU A 48 9.34 23.69 6.86
N SER A 49 9.50 24.80 7.59
CA SER A 49 10.64 25.70 7.40
C SER A 49 11.29 26.07 8.74
N TYR A 50 12.59 26.26 8.71
CA TYR A 50 13.39 26.61 9.87
C TYR A 50 14.60 27.45 9.47
N THR A 51 15.26 28.07 10.46
CA THR A 51 16.51 28.79 10.24
C THR A 51 17.69 27.87 10.53
N ASN A 52 18.56 27.64 9.56
CA ASN A 52 19.74 26.81 9.73
C ASN A 52 20.86 27.51 10.52
N ALA A 53 21.95 26.82 10.80
CA ALA A 53 23.10 27.36 11.54
C ALA A 53 23.78 28.56 10.86
N ALA A 54 23.62 28.70 9.54
CA ALA A 54 24.12 29.84 8.78
C ALA A 54 23.20 31.08 8.81
N GLY A 55 22.02 30.96 9.45
CA GLY A 55 21.01 32.02 9.50
C GLY A 55 20.12 32.09 8.25
N GLU A 56 20.11 31.06 7.42
CA GLU A 56 19.29 30.97 6.21
C GLU A 56 17.99 30.21 6.47
N THR A 57 16.91 30.63 5.83
CA THR A 57 15.65 29.88 5.90
C THR A 57 15.72 28.68 4.93
N VAL A 58 15.52 27.49 5.48
CA VAL A 58 15.42 26.23 4.77
C VAL A 58 13.96 25.77 4.80
N SER A 59 13.46 25.23 3.70
CA SER A 59 12.11 24.66 3.61
C SER A 59 12.19 23.24 3.11
N ALA A 60 11.36 22.36 3.68
CA ALA A 60 11.21 20.97 3.33
C ALA A 60 9.74 20.65 3.04
N GLU A 61 9.47 19.86 2.02
CA GLU A 61 8.18 19.21 1.81
C GLU A 61 8.15 17.89 2.56
N LEU A 62 7.00 17.53 3.13
CA LEU A 62 6.80 16.33 3.91
C LEU A 62 5.76 15.42 3.26
N GLY A 63 5.95 14.11 3.40
CA GLY A 63 4.89 13.13 3.23
C GLY A 63 4.00 13.06 4.48
N ALA A 64 2.94 12.29 4.40
CA ALA A 64 2.00 12.15 5.52
C ALA A 64 1.58 10.70 5.72
N TYR A 65 1.08 10.46 6.92
CA TYR A 65 0.41 9.24 7.32
C TYR A 65 -1.09 9.51 7.50
N GLN A 66 -1.91 8.48 7.46
CA GLN A 66 -3.38 8.60 7.51
C GLN A 66 -3.88 9.19 8.85
N THR A 67 -3.78 10.49 8.99
CA THR A 67 -4.23 11.23 10.20
C THR A 67 -4.80 12.58 9.86
N THR A 68 -5.51 13.19 10.81
CA THR A 68 -6.04 14.54 10.68
C THR A 68 -5.13 15.56 11.34
N PHE A 69 -4.64 16.52 10.55
CA PHE A 69 -3.92 17.69 11.05
C PHE A 69 -4.06 18.88 10.09
N VAL A 70 -4.53 20.02 10.61
CA VAL A 70 -4.72 21.24 9.83
C VAL A 70 -4.20 22.44 10.60
N THR A 71 -3.30 23.20 10.00
CA THR A 71 -2.72 24.41 10.60
C THR A 71 -3.47 25.70 10.23
N ASP A 72 -4.32 25.66 9.20
CA ASP A 72 -4.98 26.85 8.62
C ASP A 72 -3.97 27.94 8.17
N GLY A 73 -2.86 27.51 7.57
CA GLY A 73 -1.73 28.32 7.16
C GLY A 73 -0.49 28.10 8.03
N PRO A 74 0.64 28.72 7.69
CA PRO A 74 1.89 28.56 8.41
C PRO A 74 1.76 28.92 9.90
N LYS A 75 2.22 28.04 10.79
CA LYS A 75 2.16 28.21 12.22
C LYS A 75 3.49 27.84 12.87
N GLU A 76 3.94 28.61 13.86
CA GLU A 76 5.15 28.32 14.61
C GLU A 76 4.92 27.22 15.65
N PHE A 77 5.87 26.29 15.73
CA PHE A 77 5.96 25.24 16.73
C PHE A 77 7.38 25.15 17.29
N SER A 78 7.49 24.70 18.54
CA SER A 78 8.73 24.16 19.05
C SER A 78 8.89 22.74 18.57
N MET A 79 10.09 22.32 18.17
CA MET A 79 10.40 20.95 17.74
C MET A 79 11.50 20.37 18.61
N MET A 80 11.34 19.10 18.99
CA MET A 80 12.32 18.33 19.76
C MET A 80 12.68 17.04 19.02
N TYR A 81 13.94 16.61 19.14
CA TYR A 81 14.36 15.29 18.68
C TYR A 81 14.26 14.26 19.80
N LEU A 82 13.59 13.15 19.54
CA LEU A 82 13.34 12.08 20.52
C LEU A 82 13.78 10.68 20.02
N GLY A 83 14.97 10.62 19.44
CA GLY A 83 15.58 9.35 19.07
C GLY A 83 14.64 8.49 18.21
N LYS A 84 14.26 7.33 18.72
CA LYS A 84 13.36 6.39 18.05
C LYS A 84 11.88 6.56 18.43
N GLY A 85 11.55 7.56 19.24
CA GLY A 85 10.18 7.79 19.70
C GLY A 85 9.65 6.72 20.66
N THR A 86 10.52 6.02 21.36
CA THR A 86 10.11 5.03 22.37
C THR A 86 9.72 5.72 23.67
N GLU A 87 8.98 5.03 24.53
CA GLU A 87 8.61 5.57 25.83
C GLU A 87 9.81 6.08 26.63
N THR A 88 10.96 5.41 26.50
CA THR A 88 12.21 5.80 27.19
C THR A 88 12.74 7.14 26.67
N ASP A 89 12.59 7.44 25.39
CA ASP A 89 13.05 8.69 24.77
C ASP A 89 12.28 9.90 25.30
N TYR A 90 11.05 9.70 25.75
CA TYR A 90 10.19 10.75 26.35
C TYR A 90 10.46 11.00 27.83
N GLN A 91 11.26 10.17 28.53
CA GLN A 91 11.46 10.33 29.97
C GLN A 91 12.09 11.68 30.31
N GLY A 92 11.40 12.47 31.16
CA GLY A 92 11.85 13.80 31.57
C GLY A 92 11.71 14.89 30.51
N LYS A 93 11.03 14.62 29.39
CA LYS A 93 10.76 15.58 28.32
C LYS A 93 9.32 16.07 28.35
N ASP A 94 9.10 17.36 28.16
CA ASP A 94 7.77 17.93 27.95
C ASP A 94 7.59 18.25 26.47
N VAL A 95 6.78 17.43 25.80
CA VAL A 95 6.51 17.52 24.35
C VAL A 95 5.11 18.06 24.03
N ARG A 96 4.35 18.47 25.03
CA ARG A 96 2.98 18.95 24.82
C ARG A 96 2.95 20.13 23.86
N ASP A 97 2.07 20.02 22.86
CA ASP A 97 1.88 21.01 21.80
C ASP A 97 3.14 21.27 20.93
N LYS A 98 4.15 20.38 20.98
CA LYS A 98 5.36 20.47 20.17
C LYS A 98 5.35 19.46 19.02
N LEU A 99 6.15 19.72 17.99
CA LEU A 99 6.50 18.71 17.01
C LEU A 99 7.62 17.82 17.55
N VAL A 100 7.53 16.53 17.27
CA VAL A 100 8.52 15.54 17.68
C VAL A 100 9.17 14.93 16.43
N LEU A 101 10.49 15.06 16.32
CA LEU A 101 11.28 14.43 15.26
C LEU A 101 11.84 13.10 15.78
N VAL A 102 11.64 12.02 15.01
CA VAL A 102 12.16 10.68 15.33
C VAL A 102 12.80 10.02 14.12
N GLU A 103 13.76 9.14 14.37
CA GLU A 103 14.35 8.25 13.35
C GLU A 103 13.84 6.83 13.56
N ILE A 104 13.19 6.25 12.55
CA ILE A 104 12.58 4.93 12.64
C ILE A 104 13.13 3.97 11.59
N ASN A 105 13.11 2.68 11.91
CA ASN A 105 13.34 1.59 10.97
C ASN A 105 12.11 0.68 10.98
N GLN A 106 11.23 0.84 10.01
CA GLN A 106 9.98 0.08 9.95
C GLN A 106 10.18 -1.39 9.63
N ARG A 107 11.31 -1.75 9.02
CA ARG A 107 11.59 -3.13 8.64
C ARG A 107 12.12 -3.97 9.81
N ASP A 108 13.08 -3.42 10.56
CA ASP A 108 13.84 -4.19 11.52
C ASP A 108 13.41 -3.93 12.98
N GLU A 109 12.61 -2.90 13.23
CA GLU A 109 12.23 -2.51 14.59
C GLU A 109 10.71 -2.56 14.80
N TRP A 110 9.98 -1.56 14.32
CA TRP A 110 8.53 -1.47 14.48
C TRP A 110 7.91 -0.57 13.42
N TRP A 111 6.64 -0.79 13.21
CA TRP A 111 5.82 0.01 12.31
C TRP A 111 5.61 1.44 12.82
N ILE A 112 5.26 2.36 11.94
CA ILE A 112 5.05 3.78 12.27
C ILE A 112 4.03 4.02 13.39
N ASN A 113 3.04 3.14 13.54
CA ASN A 113 2.01 3.24 14.56
C ASN A 113 2.55 3.31 15.99
N TYR A 114 3.65 2.62 16.30
CA TYR A 114 4.23 2.63 17.63
C TYR A 114 4.75 4.02 18.06
N PRO A 115 5.68 4.67 17.34
CA PRO A 115 6.14 6.01 17.70
C PRO A 115 5.05 7.07 17.61
N VAL A 116 4.11 6.95 16.67
CA VAL A 116 2.96 7.85 16.56
C VAL A 116 2.09 7.78 17.82
N TYR A 117 1.76 6.58 18.26
CA TYR A 117 0.96 6.39 19.47
C TYR A 117 1.68 6.91 20.73
N GLN A 118 2.99 6.72 20.84
CA GLN A 118 3.78 7.30 21.95
C GLN A 118 3.73 8.82 21.94
N ALA A 119 3.92 9.48 20.80
CA ALA A 119 3.83 10.93 20.69
C ALA A 119 2.44 11.45 21.10
N HIS A 120 1.38 10.81 20.61
CA HIS A 120 -0.01 11.13 20.95
C HIS A 120 -0.26 11.03 22.46
N LEU A 121 0.13 9.93 23.11
CA LEU A 121 -0.03 9.75 24.55
C LEU A 121 0.70 10.80 25.40
N LYS A 122 1.77 11.39 24.88
CA LYS A 122 2.54 12.44 25.57
C LYS A 122 2.06 13.86 25.21
N GLY A 123 1.06 13.98 24.34
CA GLY A 123 0.44 15.25 23.98
C GLY A 123 1.23 16.06 22.94
N ALA A 124 2.09 15.44 22.15
CA ALA A 124 2.74 16.09 21.03
C ALA A 124 1.72 16.61 20.03
N ALA A 125 2.00 17.75 19.36
CA ALA A 125 1.15 18.29 18.33
C ALA A 125 1.15 17.42 17.06
N ALA A 126 2.31 16.91 16.67
CA ALA A 126 2.49 15.92 15.62
C ALA A 126 3.87 15.24 15.74
N LEU A 127 3.95 14.03 15.19
CA LEU A 127 5.21 13.33 14.99
C LEU A 127 5.70 13.57 13.56
N ILE A 128 7.00 13.75 13.39
CA ILE A 128 7.68 13.79 12.09
C ILE A 128 8.71 12.67 12.08
N ALA A 129 8.57 11.72 11.17
CA ALA A 129 9.42 10.55 11.08
C ALA A 129 10.44 10.68 9.95
N VAL A 130 11.68 10.30 10.24
CA VAL A 130 12.72 10.05 9.25
C VAL A 130 12.91 8.55 9.15
N GLN A 131 12.83 8.00 7.96
CA GLN A 131 13.17 6.58 7.74
C GLN A 131 14.69 6.42 7.81
N SER A 132 15.17 5.70 8.81
CA SER A 132 16.59 5.37 8.99
C SER A 132 16.92 3.94 8.53
N GLY A 133 15.97 3.24 7.99
CA GLY A 133 16.01 1.90 7.45
C GLY A 133 14.62 1.35 7.19
N GLY A 134 14.52 0.25 6.48
CA GLY A 134 13.28 -0.43 6.20
C GLY A 134 12.56 0.07 4.96
N TYR A 135 11.25 -0.09 4.94
CA TYR A 135 10.43 0.27 3.78
C TYR A 135 10.54 1.76 3.46
N GLY A 136 10.74 2.08 2.17
CA GLY A 136 10.88 3.46 1.72
C GLY A 136 12.22 4.11 2.06
N GLU A 137 13.19 3.37 2.58
CA GLU A 137 14.57 3.85 2.70
C GLU A 137 15.25 3.79 1.35
N ILE A 138 15.17 4.82 0.58
CA ILE A 138 15.62 4.85 -0.80
C ILE A 138 16.91 5.61 -0.95
N ASP A 139 16.75 6.81 -1.29
CA ASP A 139 17.77 7.82 -1.30
C ASP A 139 17.47 8.89 -0.24
N ASP A 140 18.31 9.87 -0.20
CA ASP A 140 18.19 10.92 0.81
C ASP A 140 16.97 11.82 0.62
N GLU A 141 16.29 11.75 -0.53
CA GLU A 141 15.12 12.58 -0.87
C GLU A 141 13.78 11.87 -0.70
N ALA A 142 13.78 10.57 -0.34
CA ALA A 142 12.57 9.79 -0.20
C ALA A 142 11.64 10.32 0.90
N LEU A 143 10.37 10.44 0.56
CA LEU A 143 9.26 10.57 1.50
C LEU A 143 8.57 9.23 1.65
N ASN A 144 7.97 8.98 2.80
CA ASN A 144 7.19 7.77 3.06
C ASN A 144 5.73 8.13 3.31
N ALA A 145 4.83 7.27 2.90
CA ALA A 145 3.43 7.29 3.28
C ALA A 145 3.01 5.89 3.74
N GLN A 146 2.08 5.83 4.69
CA GLN A 146 1.69 4.60 5.34
C GLN A 146 0.33 4.78 6.02
N ASP A 147 -0.41 3.68 6.17
CA ASP A 147 -1.49 3.60 7.13
C ASP A 147 -0.97 3.71 8.56
N ILE A 148 -1.85 4.06 9.47
CA ILE A 148 -1.56 4.03 10.91
C ILE A 148 -2.70 3.29 11.61
N ALA A 149 -2.45 2.10 12.09
CA ALA A 149 -3.37 1.34 12.93
C ALA A 149 -3.56 2.03 14.29
N GLY A 150 -4.20 3.20 14.30
CA GLY A 150 -4.34 4.01 15.49
C GLY A 150 -5.27 5.20 15.34
N PRO A 151 -5.31 6.10 16.34
CA PRO A 151 -6.23 7.23 16.33
C PRO A 151 -5.95 8.21 15.20
N GLU A 152 -6.99 8.68 14.52
CA GLU A 152 -6.87 9.71 13.46
C GLU A 152 -6.35 11.06 13.97
N ASP A 153 -6.49 11.32 15.28
CA ASP A 153 -6.02 12.52 15.95
C ASP A 153 -4.60 12.38 16.54
N ALA A 154 -3.85 11.38 16.10
CA ALA A 154 -2.43 11.20 16.37
C ALA A 154 -1.60 11.63 15.15
N PRO A 155 -1.40 12.94 14.86
CA PRO A 155 -0.87 13.40 13.60
C PRO A 155 0.57 12.93 13.37
N ALA A 156 0.84 12.49 12.13
CA ALA A 156 2.17 12.05 11.73
C ALA A 156 2.49 12.42 10.28
N PHE A 157 3.76 12.71 10.04
CA PHE A 157 4.31 13.10 8.76
C PHE A 157 5.68 12.46 8.55
N SER A 158 6.10 12.30 7.31
CA SER A 158 7.45 11.85 6.97
C SER A 158 8.28 13.02 6.42
N VAL A 159 9.57 13.02 6.71
CA VAL A 159 10.54 13.96 6.15
C VAL A 159 11.70 13.18 5.53
N SER A 160 12.26 13.67 4.42
CA SER A 160 13.40 13.04 3.77
C SER A 160 14.64 13.07 4.67
N ARG A 161 15.54 12.09 4.50
CA ARG A 161 16.82 12.07 5.24
C ARG A 161 17.66 13.31 4.95
N LYS A 162 17.65 13.79 3.71
CA LYS A 162 18.34 15.01 3.28
C LYS A 162 17.84 16.23 4.04
N ASP A 163 16.53 16.43 4.11
CA ASP A 163 15.93 17.58 4.77
C ASP A 163 16.03 17.49 6.29
N ALA A 164 15.91 16.27 6.84
CA ALA A 164 16.06 16.02 8.25
C ALA A 164 17.49 16.26 8.76
N ALA A 165 18.52 16.09 7.93
CA ALA A 165 19.91 16.22 8.35
C ALA A 165 20.21 17.59 8.98
N GLY A 166 19.68 18.68 8.38
CA GLY A 166 19.84 20.02 8.93
C GLY A 166 19.09 20.27 10.24
N LEU A 167 17.91 19.66 10.41
CA LEU A 167 17.15 19.67 11.67
C LEU A 167 17.90 18.91 12.77
N LEU A 168 18.40 17.72 12.45
CA LEU A 168 19.15 16.88 13.38
C LEU A 168 20.47 17.55 13.82
N GLU A 169 21.14 18.29 12.90
CA GLU A 169 22.34 19.04 13.24
C GLU A 169 22.04 20.11 14.32
N LEU A 170 20.96 20.89 14.12
CA LEU A 170 20.56 21.91 15.11
C LEU A 170 20.15 21.29 16.44
N LEU A 171 19.39 20.19 16.41
CA LEU A 171 18.86 19.53 17.59
C LEU A 171 19.89 18.70 18.38
N ARG A 172 21.13 18.51 17.83
CA ARG A 172 22.24 17.95 18.61
C ARG A 172 22.71 18.89 19.70
N ASP A 173 22.70 20.19 19.40
CA ASP A 173 23.24 21.21 20.27
C ASP A 173 22.17 21.98 21.07
N GLN A 174 20.90 21.83 20.64
CA GLN A 174 19.75 22.50 21.25
C GLN A 174 18.69 21.47 21.62
N GLU A 175 18.11 21.62 22.81
CA GLU A 175 17.02 20.73 23.24
C GLU A 175 15.76 20.89 22.39
N GLU A 176 15.51 22.12 21.90
CA GLU A 176 14.40 22.44 21.01
C GLU A 176 14.75 23.59 20.06
N ILE A 177 14.12 23.61 18.91
CA ILE A 177 14.22 24.67 17.92
C ILE A 177 12.83 25.17 17.55
N THR A 178 12.74 26.42 17.03
CA THR A 178 11.49 26.92 16.47
C THR A 178 11.44 26.61 14.97
N VAL A 179 10.32 26.07 14.53
CA VAL A 179 10.02 25.75 13.13
C VAL A 179 8.67 26.35 12.74
N THR A 180 8.49 26.66 11.47
CA THR A 180 7.17 26.99 10.90
C THR A 180 6.64 25.78 10.15
N PHE A 181 5.42 25.34 10.48
CA PHE A 181 4.78 24.20 9.87
C PHE A 181 3.44 24.58 9.28
N ASP A 182 3.20 24.16 8.04
CA ASP A 182 1.94 24.37 7.30
C ASP A 182 1.49 23.05 6.71
N ALA A 183 0.41 22.48 7.25
CA ALA A 183 -0.08 21.18 6.86
C ALA A 183 -1.60 21.13 6.73
N GLU A 184 -2.07 20.32 5.80
CA GLU A 184 -3.47 19.99 5.63
C GLU A 184 -3.62 18.52 5.24
N SER A 185 -3.99 17.72 6.22
CA SER A 185 -4.32 16.30 6.14
C SER A 185 -5.64 16.07 6.87
N ARG A 186 -6.57 15.35 6.27
CA ARG A 186 -7.90 15.13 6.83
C ARG A 186 -8.36 13.70 6.65
N VAL A 187 -8.84 13.09 7.72
CA VAL A 187 -9.60 11.85 7.69
C VAL A 187 -11.09 12.19 7.76
N THR A 188 -11.89 11.61 6.89
CA THR A 188 -13.35 11.74 6.88
C THR A 188 -13.97 10.38 7.13
N ARG A 189 -14.70 10.25 8.24
CA ARG A 189 -15.32 8.99 8.67
C ARG A 189 -16.45 8.54 7.75
N ASN A 190 -16.58 7.23 7.58
CA ASN A 190 -17.69 6.59 6.89
C ASN A 190 -17.87 7.05 5.43
N CYS A 191 -16.79 7.21 4.70
CA CYS A 191 -16.83 7.40 3.26
C CYS A 191 -17.19 6.09 2.54
N THR A 192 -17.56 6.20 1.27
CA THR A 192 -17.82 5.04 0.42
C THR A 192 -16.81 5.02 -0.72
N THR A 193 -16.14 3.90 -0.89
CA THR A 193 -15.40 3.55 -2.09
C THR A 193 -16.01 2.29 -2.72
N TYR A 194 -15.41 1.74 -3.79
CA TYR A 194 -16.02 0.65 -4.53
C TYR A 194 -14.98 -0.34 -5.04
N ASN A 195 -15.19 -1.62 -4.77
CA ASN A 195 -14.54 -2.66 -5.55
C ASN A 195 -15.18 -2.75 -6.93
N ILE A 196 -14.36 -2.95 -7.96
CA ILE A 196 -14.84 -3.04 -9.33
C ILE A 196 -14.78 -4.49 -9.77
N VAL A 197 -15.94 -5.07 -10.05
CA VAL A 197 -16.09 -6.50 -10.32
C VAL A 197 -16.60 -6.73 -11.74
N GLY A 198 -16.00 -7.69 -12.43
CA GLY A 198 -16.45 -8.17 -13.73
C GLY A 198 -16.29 -9.68 -13.82
N ARG A 199 -16.95 -10.33 -14.82
CA ARG A 199 -16.98 -11.78 -14.90
C ARG A 199 -16.73 -12.31 -16.31
N ILE A 200 -16.07 -13.48 -16.39
CA ILE A 200 -16.06 -14.36 -17.55
C ILE A 200 -16.91 -15.57 -17.18
N PRO A 201 -18.14 -15.71 -17.72
CA PRO A 201 -19.04 -16.79 -17.33
C PRO A 201 -18.48 -18.17 -17.67
N GLY A 202 -18.53 -19.08 -16.71
CA GLY A 202 -18.16 -20.48 -16.86
C GLY A 202 -19.38 -21.39 -17.11
N LYS A 203 -19.11 -22.66 -17.39
CA LYS A 203 -20.15 -23.69 -17.51
C LYS A 203 -20.81 -24.02 -16.16
N HIS A 204 -20.07 -23.79 -15.08
CA HIS A 204 -20.51 -24.01 -13.69
C HIS A 204 -20.54 -22.67 -12.94
N PRO A 205 -21.67 -21.95 -12.99
CA PRO A 205 -21.76 -20.60 -12.41
C PRO A 205 -21.63 -20.58 -10.86
N ASP A 206 -21.89 -21.71 -10.22
CA ASP A 206 -21.79 -21.86 -8.76
C ASP A 206 -20.36 -22.15 -8.27
N ARG A 207 -19.40 -22.26 -9.19
CA ARG A 207 -17.99 -22.42 -8.87
C ARG A 207 -17.21 -21.30 -9.54
N MET A 208 -16.43 -20.59 -8.75
CA MET A 208 -15.74 -19.39 -9.20
C MET A 208 -14.24 -19.47 -8.88
N VAL A 209 -13.44 -18.84 -9.74
CA VAL A 209 -12.05 -18.47 -9.45
C VAL A 209 -12.02 -16.95 -9.39
N LEU A 210 -11.50 -16.40 -8.31
CA LEU A 210 -11.31 -14.97 -8.11
C LEU A 210 -9.89 -14.59 -8.55
N LEU A 211 -9.79 -13.52 -9.32
CA LEU A 211 -8.55 -12.82 -9.63
C LEU A 211 -8.67 -11.44 -9.01
N SER A 212 -7.77 -11.09 -8.15
CA SER A 212 -7.81 -9.85 -7.38
C SER A 212 -6.49 -9.08 -7.43
N ALA A 213 -6.56 -7.76 -7.34
CA ALA A 213 -5.47 -6.82 -7.20
C ALA A 213 -6.04 -5.50 -6.69
N HIS A 214 -5.28 -4.73 -5.92
CA HIS A 214 -5.78 -3.44 -5.45
C HIS A 214 -5.44 -2.28 -6.40
N TYR A 215 -6.22 -1.20 -6.34
CA TYR A 215 -6.04 -0.06 -7.23
C TYR A 215 -5.89 1.28 -6.52
N ASP A 216 -6.02 1.32 -5.20
CA ASP A 216 -5.58 2.44 -4.39
C ASP A 216 -4.05 2.47 -4.32
N SER A 217 -3.46 3.57 -3.93
CA SER A 217 -2.00 3.66 -3.85
C SER A 217 -1.53 4.88 -3.09
N TYR A 218 -0.35 4.73 -2.51
CA TYR A 218 0.48 5.84 -2.09
C TYR A 218 1.23 6.41 -3.31
N PHE A 219 1.37 7.71 -3.39
CA PHE A 219 2.04 8.42 -4.51
C PHE A 219 1.52 7.94 -5.88
N ASP A 220 2.40 7.65 -6.83
CA ASP A 220 2.01 7.13 -8.14
C ASP A 220 1.63 5.64 -8.09
N GLY A 221 2.23 4.87 -7.17
CA GLY A 221 1.93 3.47 -6.94
C GLY A 221 2.04 2.64 -8.22
N PHE A 222 3.19 2.74 -8.91
CA PHE A 222 3.34 2.06 -10.19
C PHE A 222 3.47 0.56 -10.01
N GLN A 223 4.35 0.14 -9.12
CA GLN A 223 4.51 -1.27 -8.76
C GLN A 223 3.45 -1.69 -7.75
N ASP A 224 3.13 -0.81 -6.83
CA ASP A 224 2.21 -1.01 -5.73
C ASP A 224 0.93 -0.17 -5.89
N ASP A 225 -0.14 -0.62 -6.61
CA ASP A 225 -0.23 -1.95 -7.24
C ASP A 225 -0.81 -1.82 -8.67
N ASN A 226 -0.49 -0.71 -9.39
CA ASN A 226 -0.99 -0.50 -10.75
C ASN A 226 -0.59 -1.62 -11.70
N THR A 227 0.61 -2.19 -11.54
CA THR A 227 1.08 -3.27 -12.42
C THR A 227 0.30 -4.56 -12.21
N ALA A 228 -0.16 -4.86 -11.00
CA ALA A 228 -1.00 -6.02 -10.76
C ALA A 228 -2.39 -5.88 -11.37
N VAL A 229 -3.01 -4.72 -11.25
CA VAL A 229 -4.29 -4.44 -11.93
C VAL A 229 -4.12 -4.59 -13.45
N ALA A 230 -3.04 -4.07 -14.01
CA ALA A 230 -2.76 -4.20 -15.44
C ALA A 230 -2.51 -5.67 -15.86
N LEU A 231 -1.79 -6.44 -15.04
CA LEU A 231 -1.58 -7.88 -15.23
C LEU A 231 -2.93 -8.64 -15.25
N MET A 232 -3.74 -8.43 -14.23
CA MET A 232 -5.06 -9.05 -14.10
C MET A 232 -5.97 -8.74 -15.31
N PHE A 233 -5.99 -7.50 -15.77
CA PHE A 233 -6.75 -7.11 -16.95
C PHE A 233 -6.16 -7.68 -18.24
N GLY A 234 -4.84 -7.78 -18.34
CA GLY A 234 -4.15 -8.43 -19.46
C GLY A 234 -4.53 -9.90 -19.58
N ILE A 235 -4.55 -10.63 -18.48
CA ILE A 235 -5.00 -12.02 -18.39
C ILE A 235 -6.46 -12.13 -18.80
N ALA A 236 -7.35 -11.31 -18.24
CA ALA A 236 -8.77 -11.30 -18.59
C ALA A 236 -9.00 -11.04 -20.08
N LYS A 237 -8.25 -10.08 -20.65
CA LYS A 237 -8.31 -9.79 -22.09
C LYS A 237 -7.83 -10.95 -22.95
N ALA A 238 -6.71 -11.58 -22.60
CA ALA A 238 -6.18 -12.73 -23.31
C ALA A 238 -7.17 -13.91 -23.33
N LEU A 239 -7.79 -14.20 -22.18
CA LEU A 239 -8.84 -15.22 -22.07
C LEU A 239 -10.05 -14.90 -22.97
N ARG A 240 -10.49 -13.64 -23.00
CA ARG A 240 -11.61 -13.22 -23.86
C ARG A 240 -11.25 -13.29 -25.36
N ASP A 241 -10.09 -12.77 -25.74
CA ASP A 241 -9.65 -12.70 -27.14
C ASP A 241 -9.37 -14.10 -27.72
N SER A 242 -8.89 -15.04 -26.90
CA SER A 242 -8.69 -16.45 -27.32
C SER A 242 -9.98 -17.21 -27.54
N GLY A 243 -11.12 -16.69 -27.08
CA GLY A 243 -12.41 -17.42 -27.10
C GLY A 243 -12.47 -18.55 -26.07
N PHE A 244 -11.60 -18.54 -25.07
CA PHE A 244 -11.58 -19.54 -24.00
C PHE A 244 -12.94 -19.64 -23.29
N GLN A 245 -13.40 -20.86 -23.08
CA GLN A 245 -14.64 -21.15 -22.36
C GLN A 245 -14.32 -21.83 -21.03
N PRO A 246 -14.29 -21.08 -19.93
CA PRO A 246 -13.93 -21.63 -18.64
C PRO A 246 -14.98 -22.64 -18.15
N ASN A 247 -14.54 -23.63 -17.38
CA ASN A 247 -15.46 -24.51 -16.68
C ASN A 247 -16.09 -23.80 -15.47
N ASN A 248 -15.30 -23.08 -14.70
CA ASN A 248 -15.76 -22.27 -13.57
C ASN A 248 -15.84 -20.80 -14.00
N THR A 249 -16.73 -20.03 -13.44
CA THR A 249 -16.78 -18.59 -13.68
C THR A 249 -15.49 -17.95 -13.14
N ILE A 250 -14.86 -17.08 -13.94
CA ILE A 250 -13.73 -16.28 -13.51
C ILE A 250 -14.27 -14.90 -13.11
N VAL A 251 -13.99 -14.50 -11.88
CA VAL A 251 -14.34 -13.19 -11.33
C VAL A 251 -13.08 -12.34 -11.33
N ILE A 252 -13.15 -11.16 -11.89
CA ILE A 252 -12.09 -10.16 -11.92
C ILE A 252 -12.50 -9.07 -10.93
N CYS A 253 -11.71 -8.82 -9.91
CA CYS A 253 -12.03 -7.84 -8.88
C CYS A 253 -10.85 -6.90 -8.65
N ALA A 254 -10.99 -5.64 -9.03
CA ALA A 254 -10.07 -4.60 -8.61
C ALA A 254 -10.53 -4.09 -7.23
N MET A 255 -9.73 -4.38 -6.21
CA MET A 255 -10.01 -4.06 -4.82
C MET A 255 -9.68 -2.59 -4.53
N ALA A 256 -10.50 -1.94 -3.74
CA ALA A 256 -10.24 -0.62 -3.17
C ALA A 256 -9.69 -0.77 -1.77
N SER A 257 -8.97 0.24 -1.28
CA SER A 257 -8.59 0.33 0.15
C SER A 257 -7.84 -0.91 0.66
N GLU A 258 -6.82 -1.33 -0.07
CA GLU A 258 -5.83 -2.28 0.43
C GLU A 258 -4.88 -1.57 1.38
N GLU A 259 -4.34 -0.44 0.97
CA GLU A 259 -3.29 0.33 1.64
C GLU A 259 -3.74 0.98 2.96
N TRP A 260 -5.03 1.18 3.14
CA TRP A 260 -5.66 1.73 4.35
C TRP A 260 -7.17 1.52 4.32
N GLY A 261 -7.81 1.87 5.44
CA GLY A 261 -9.25 1.65 5.53
C GLY A 261 -9.87 2.38 6.72
N VAL A 262 -10.04 1.71 7.82
CA VAL A 262 -10.75 2.22 9.00
C VAL A 262 -9.77 2.59 10.10
N VAL A 263 -9.69 3.88 10.45
CA VAL A 263 -8.85 4.36 11.56
C VAL A 263 -9.39 3.89 12.93
N ASP A 264 -8.60 4.01 13.97
CA ASP A 264 -8.88 3.46 15.32
C ASP A 264 -9.07 1.93 15.32
N SER A 265 -8.56 1.24 14.31
CA SER A 265 -8.64 -0.20 14.17
C SER A 265 -7.24 -0.83 14.34
N ASN A 266 -7.19 -2.04 14.86
CA ASN A 266 -5.96 -2.84 14.85
C ASN A 266 -5.67 -3.46 13.48
N PHE A 267 -6.59 -3.28 12.54
CA PHE A 267 -6.56 -3.86 11.22
C PHE A 267 -7.20 -2.86 10.27
N ASP A 268 -6.45 -1.84 9.88
CA ASP A 268 -6.95 -0.69 9.12
C ASP A 268 -6.56 -0.73 7.63
N TRP A 269 -5.97 -1.80 7.17
CA TRP A 269 -5.63 -2.07 5.78
C TRP A 269 -6.44 -3.26 5.23
N SER A 270 -6.40 -3.52 3.91
CA SER A 270 -7.14 -4.59 3.21
C SER A 270 -8.67 -4.54 3.45
N THR A 271 -9.19 -3.33 3.66
CA THR A 271 -10.61 -3.13 3.98
C THR A 271 -11.49 -3.52 2.81
N GLY A 272 -11.08 -3.23 1.57
CA GLY A 272 -11.83 -3.57 0.37
C GLY A 272 -12.05 -5.06 0.19
N ALA A 273 -11.00 -5.85 0.36
CA ALA A 273 -11.09 -7.31 0.26
C ALA A 273 -11.94 -7.91 1.38
N TYR A 274 -11.78 -7.40 2.61
CA TYR A 274 -12.62 -7.82 3.72
C TYR A 274 -14.11 -7.55 3.46
N GLU A 275 -14.46 -6.31 3.11
CA GLU A 275 -15.84 -5.91 2.83
C GLU A 275 -16.42 -6.67 1.62
N GLN A 276 -15.61 -6.98 0.60
CA GLN A 276 -16.03 -7.74 -0.56
C GLN A 276 -16.60 -9.11 -0.16
N ILE A 277 -15.89 -9.81 0.72
CA ILE A 277 -16.23 -11.19 1.10
C ILE A 277 -17.24 -11.23 2.26
N PHE A 278 -17.10 -10.36 3.24
CA PHE A 278 -17.92 -10.45 4.46
C PHE A 278 -19.20 -9.62 4.40
N THR A 279 -19.24 -8.60 3.54
CA THR A 279 -20.37 -7.67 3.47
C THR A 279 -21.06 -7.70 2.10
N ALA A 280 -20.34 -7.50 1.01
CA ALA A 280 -20.93 -7.41 -0.33
C ALA A 280 -21.35 -8.79 -0.87
N HIS A 281 -20.48 -9.78 -0.72
CA HIS A 281 -20.68 -11.11 -1.30
C HIS A 281 -20.38 -12.28 -0.34
N PRO A 282 -21.04 -12.35 0.83
CA PRO A 282 -20.83 -13.46 1.77
C PRO A 282 -21.20 -14.83 1.16
N GLU A 283 -22.01 -14.85 0.11
CA GLU A 283 -22.34 -16.06 -0.63
C GLU A 283 -21.20 -16.60 -1.52
N TRP A 284 -20.09 -15.86 -1.65
CA TRP A 284 -18.90 -16.37 -2.35
C TRP A 284 -18.18 -17.44 -1.54
N VAL A 285 -18.30 -17.42 -0.23
CA VAL A 285 -17.76 -18.47 0.65
C VAL A 285 -18.38 -19.82 0.28
N GLY A 286 -17.51 -20.79 -0.07
CA GLY A 286 -17.93 -22.11 -0.56
C GLY A 286 -18.23 -22.18 -2.05
N LYS A 287 -18.27 -21.03 -2.79
CA LYS A 287 -18.38 -21.00 -4.25
C LYS A 287 -17.06 -20.62 -4.92
N VAL A 288 -16.31 -19.66 -4.35
CA VAL A 288 -14.96 -19.36 -4.79
C VAL A 288 -14.05 -20.48 -4.33
N ILE A 289 -13.45 -21.17 -5.29
CA ILE A 289 -12.60 -22.34 -5.04
C ILE A 289 -11.12 -21.97 -4.96
N ALA A 290 -10.75 -20.82 -5.50
CA ALA A 290 -9.42 -20.24 -5.39
C ALA A 290 -9.53 -18.73 -5.59
N ASP A 291 -8.72 -17.99 -4.84
CA ASP A 291 -8.39 -16.61 -5.06
C ASP A 291 -6.92 -16.52 -5.48
N LEU A 292 -6.67 -15.83 -6.59
CA LEU A 292 -5.36 -15.48 -7.10
C LEU A 292 -5.20 -13.97 -6.94
N ASN A 293 -4.58 -13.58 -5.85
CA ASN A 293 -4.22 -12.19 -5.61
C ASN A 293 -2.92 -11.86 -6.33
N PHE A 294 -2.86 -10.72 -6.99
CA PHE A 294 -1.65 -10.22 -7.63
C PHE A 294 -1.14 -9.02 -6.84
N GLU A 295 0.18 -9.02 -6.61
CA GLU A 295 0.86 -8.02 -5.81
C GLU A 295 2.24 -7.76 -6.37
N LEU A 296 2.61 -6.51 -6.58
CA LEU A 296 3.96 -6.08 -7.00
C LEU A 296 4.55 -6.88 -8.19
N PRO A 297 3.83 -7.17 -9.27
CA PRO A 297 4.42 -7.84 -10.44
C PRO A 297 5.31 -6.86 -11.22
N ALA A 298 6.10 -7.41 -12.17
CA ALA A 298 6.96 -6.63 -13.06
C ALA A 298 8.15 -5.90 -12.38
N LEU A 299 8.56 -6.34 -11.20
CA LEU A 299 9.76 -5.81 -10.55
C LEU A 299 11.01 -6.08 -11.37
N ALA A 300 11.67 -5.02 -11.83
CA ALA A 300 12.84 -5.11 -12.71
C ALA A 300 14.03 -5.85 -12.10
N HIS A 301 14.12 -5.84 -10.78
CA HIS A 301 15.25 -6.42 -10.01
C HIS A 301 14.86 -7.67 -9.23
N GLY A 302 13.65 -8.19 -9.42
CA GLY A 302 13.21 -9.43 -8.79
C GLY A 302 13.99 -10.63 -9.36
N THR A 303 14.71 -11.34 -8.52
CA THR A 303 15.51 -12.53 -8.92
C THR A 303 14.75 -13.83 -8.75
N ARG A 304 13.59 -13.82 -8.10
CA ARG A 304 12.81 -15.01 -7.77
C ARG A 304 11.33 -14.77 -8.01
N ALA A 305 10.71 -15.71 -8.70
CA ALA A 305 9.25 -15.78 -8.80
C ALA A 305 8.73 -16.74 -7.73
N ARG A 306 7.97 -16.23 -6.79
CA ARG A 306 7.37 -17.02 -5.71
C ARG A 306 5.86 -16.89 -5.74
N ILE A 307 5.19 -18.00 -5.44
CA ILE A 307 3.76 -18.01 -5.15
C ILE A 307 3.62 -18.41 -3.69
N ARG A 308 3.03 -17.54 -2.88
CA ARG A 308 2.65 -17.86 -1.53
C ARG A 308 1.21 -18.35 -1.54
N SER A 309 0.94 -19.44 -0.85
CA SER A 309 -0.36 -20.11 -0.92
C SER A 309 -0.81 -20.66 0.42
N CYS A 310 -2.10 -20.84 0.57
CA CYS A 310 -2.63 -21.73 1.57
C CYS A 310 -2.12 -23.17 1.36
N TYR A 311 -2.11 -23.97 2.42
CA TYR A 311 -1.57 -25.34 2.36
C TYR A 311 -2.24 -26.23 1.32
N GLU A 312 -3.52 -26.00 1.03
CA GLU A 312 -4.34 -26.79 0.12
C GLU A 312 -3.82 -26.81 -1.31
N TYR A 313 -3.14 -25.77 -1.75
CA TYR A 313 -2.68 -25.63 -3.12
C TYR A 313 -1.17 -25.82 -3.31
N VAL A 314 -0.40 -26.00 -2.26
CA VAL A 314 1.07 -26.10 -2.35
C VAL A 314 1.49 -27.16 -3.37
N SER A 315 1.04 -28.42 -3.21
CA SER A 315 1.43 -29.51 -4.14
C SER A 315 0.95 -29.27 -5.57
N PHE A 316 -0.23 -28.71 -5.75
CA PHE A 316 -0.74 -28.37 -7.08
C PHE A 316 0.14 -27.30 -7.75
N LEU A 317 0.53 -26.28 -7.03
CA LEU A 317 1.37 -25.20 -7.56
C LEU A 317 2.81 -25.68 -7.83
N GLU A 318 3.36 -26.56 -6.98
CA GLU A 318 4.67 -27.18 -7.23
C GLU A 318 4.65 -28.03 -8.50
N GLU A 319 3.60 -28.84 -8.72
CA GLU A 319 3.42 -29.62 -9.95
C GLU A 319 3.26 -28.68 -11.16
N TYR A 320 2.45 -27.64 -11.03
CA TYR A 320 2.23 -26.64 -12.08
C TYR A 320 3.56 -25.96 -12.49
N LEU A 321 4.34 -25.47 -11.53
CA LEU A 321 5.63 -24.84 -11.82
C LEU A 321 6.65 -25.82 -12.45
N ALA A 322 6.59 -27.11 -12.07
CA ALA A 322 7.45 -28.13 -12.66
C ALA A 322 7.11 -28.48 -14.12
N ASP A 323 5.84 -28.33 -14.50
CA ASP A 323 5.36 -28.63 -15.85
C ASP A 323 5.51 -27.43 -16.81
N LEU A 324 5.78 -26.23 -16.32
CA LEU A 324 5.93 -25.06 -17.17
C LEU A 324 7.22 -25.09 -18.00
N PRO A 325 7.15 -24.88 -19.31
CA PRO A 325 8.33 -24.85 -20.14
C PRO A 325 9.10 -23.55 -19.94
N ASN A 326 10.29 -23.64 -19.37
CA ASN A 326 11.36 -22.65 -19.49
C ASN A 326 10.98 -21.18 -19.21
N LEU A 327 10.52 -20.90 -17.99
CA LEU A 327 10.18 -19.55 -17.52
C LEU A 327 11.42 -18.67 -17.21
N THR A 328 12.59 -19.05 -17.66
CA THR A 328 13.88 -18.49 -17.20
C THR A 328 14.32 -17.21 -17.89
N ILE A 329 13.52 -16.62 -18.78
CA ILE A 329 13.95 -15.45 -19.55
C ILE A 329 14.07 -14.21 -18.67
N ALA A 330 13.14 -13.99 -17.76
CA ALA A 330 13.10 -12.82 -16.87
C ALA A 330 13.60 -13.11 -15.44
N TYR A 331 13.40 -14.34 -14.97
CA TYR A 331 13.82 -14.79 -13.63
C TYR A 331 14.65 -16.06 -13.73
N PRO A 332 15.95 -15.95 -13.95
CA PRO A 332 16.80 -17.12 -14.18
C PRO A 332 17.07 -17.97 -12.93
N GLU A 333 16.76 -17.48 -11.74
CA GLU A 333 17.33 -18.10 -10.54
C GLU A 333 16.40 -19.07 -9.83
N GLU A 334 15.11 -18.78 -9.65
CA GLU A 334 14.24 -19.68 -8.89
C GLU A 334 12.76 -19.35 -9.04
N THR A 335 11.94 -20.39 -9.22
CA THR A 335 10.50 -20.34 -8.91
C THR A 335 10.27 -21.19 -7.68
N ALA A 336 9.47 -20.70 -6.74
CA ALA A 336 9.17 -21.43 -5.51
C ALA A 336 7.73 -21.22 -5.08
N VAL A 337 7.18 -22.23 -4.40
CA VAL A 337 5.91 -22.10 -3.66
C VAL A 337 6.23 -22.00 -2.19
N THR A 338 5.70 -20.98 -1.53
CA THR A 338 5.82 -20.76 -0.09
C THR A 338 4.48 -20.91 0.61
N SER A 339 4.48 -21.19 1.91
CA SER A 339 3.31 -21.42 2.74
C SER A 339 3.71 -21.27 4.22
N PRO A 340 2.79 -20.81 5.09
CA PRO A 340 1.42 -20.38 4.84
C PRO A 340 1.33 -19.00 4.18
N ILE A 341 0.09 -18.57 3.87
CA ILE A 341 -0.18 -17.16 3.59
C ILE A 341 0.09 -16.33 4.85
N GLU A 342 0.50 -15.09 4.62
CA GLU A 342 0.83 -14.13 5.66
C GLU A 342 -0.12 -12.92 5.60
N THR A 343 0.00 -11.98 6.53
CA THR A 343 -0.87 -10.81 6.64
C THR A 343 -0.28 -9.62 5.90
N TRP A 344 0.04 -9.76 4.61
CA TRP A 344 0.76 -8.73 3.85
C TRP A 344 -0.01 -8.16 2.67
N SER A 345 -1.11 -8.78 2.24
CA SER A 345 -1.94 -8.32 1.15
C SER A 345 -3.37 -8.84 1.27
N ASP A 346 -4.21 -8.50 0.31
CA ASP A 346 -5.64 -8.81 0.24
C ASP A 346 -5.96 -10.31 0.31
N ASP A 347 -5.04 -11.19 -0.10
CA ASP A 347 -5.18 -12.65 -0.01
C ASP A 347 -5.47 -13.13 1.41
N PHE A 348 -4.91 -12.46 2.42
CA PHE A 348 -5.19 -12.77 3.81
C PHE A 348 -6.65 -12.49 4.18
N SER A 349 -7.19 -11.34 3.80
CA SER A 349 -8.59 -10.96 4.08
C SER A 349 -9.57 -11.90 3.40
N VAL A 350 -9.24 -12.40 2.21
CA VAL A 350 -10.04 -13.43 1.52
C VAL A 350 -9.91 -14.78 2.23
N ALA A 351 -8.69 -15.18 2.60
CA ALA A 351 -8.41 -16.50 3.20
C ALA A 351 -9.05 -16.72 4.57
N ILE A 352 -9.15 -15.68 5.41
CA ILE A 352 -9.80 -15.81 6.73
C ILE A 352 -11.30 -16.15 6.64
N SER A 353 -11.92 -15.99 5.47
CA SER A 353 -13.28 -16.45 5.19
C SER A 353 -13.38 -17.95 4.94
N GLY A 354 -12.23 -18.61 4.72
CA GLY A 354 -12.16 -20.02 4.30
C GLY A 354 -12.09 -20.22 2.79
N ILE A 355 -11.93 -19.16 2.00
CA ILE A 355 -11.61 -19.23 0.57
C ILE A 355 -10.12 -19.52 0.44
N PRO A 356 -9.70 -20.60 -0.23
CA PRO A 356 -8.28 -20.85 -0.46
C PRO A 356 -7.68 -19.75 -1.34
N SER A 357 -6.64 -19.08 -0.83
CA SER A 357 -6.00 -17.95 -1.49
C SER A 357 -4.54 -18.22 -1.79
N MET A 358 -4.03 -17.53 -2.81
CA MET A 358 -2.62 -17.45 -3.14
C MET A 358 -2.29 -16.05 -3.65
N VAL A 359 -1.05 -15.63 -3.43
CA VAL A 359 -0.52 -14.36 -3.91
C VAL A 359 0.83 -14.58 -4.58
N ASN A 360 1.08 -13.84 -5.65
CA ASN A 360 2.42 -13.80 -6.19
C ASN A 360 3.33 -13.00 -5.25
N GLU A 361 4.50 -13.51 -4.97
CA GLU A 361 5.47 -12.90 -4.07
C GLU A 361 6.74 -12.56 -4.84
N PHE A 362 6.76 -11.37 -5.46
CA PHE A 362 7.88 -10.92 -6.28
C PHE A 362 8.68 -9.79 -5.66
N SER A 363 8.55 -9.57 -4.36
CA SER A 363 9.33 -8.54 -3.70
C SER A 363 10.83 -8.78 -3.87
N SER A 364 11.55 -7.83 -4.44
CA SER A 364 12.99 -7.76 -4.27
C SER A 364 13.29 -6.88 -3.05
N ALA A 365 14.31 -7.26 -2.29
CA ALA A 365 14.77 -6.43 -1.17
C ALA A 365 15.14 -5.02 -1.64
N GLU A 366 15.69 -4.89 -2.85
CA GLU A 366 16.06 -3.61 -3.44
C GLU A 366 14.83 -2.70 -3.63
N PHE A 367 13.72 -3.20 -4.17
CA PHE A 367 12.51 -2.40 -4.31
C PHE A 367 11.93 -1.98 -2.95
N MET A 368 11.79 -2.91 -2.01
CA MET A 368 11.23 -2.65 -0.70
C MET A 368 12.05 -1.62 0.09
N GLU A 369 13.35 -1.58 -0.11
CA GLU A 369 14.23 -0.62 0.56
C GLU A 369 14.35 0.71 -0.18
N THR A 370 14.06 0.75 -1.48
CA THR A 370 14.36 1.91 -2.31
C THR A 370 13.15 2.63 -2.89
N HIS A 371 12.00 1.97 -3.07
CA HIS A 371 10.87 2.56 -3.81
C HIS A 371 9.53 2.42 -3.09
N TYR A 372 9.35 1.35 -2.33
CA TYR A 372 8.08 1.00 -1.70
C TYR A 372 7.52 2.13 -0.86
N HIS A 373 6.25 2.47 -1.05
CA HIS A 373 5.51 3.53 -0.38
C HIS A 373 6.18 4.91 -0.43
N SER A 374 6.81 5.23 -1.57
CA SER A 374 7.47 6.51 -1.79
C SER A 374 7.16 7.09 -3.16
N GLN A 375 7.53 8.36 -3.37
CA GLN A 375 7.40 9.03 -4.67
C GLN A 375 8.29 8.43 -5.77
N PHE A 376 9.16 7.48 -5.42
CA PHE A 376 10.02 6.77 -6.37
C PHE A 376 9.38 5.50 -6.90
N ASP A 377 8.21 5.08 -6.38
CA ASP A 377 7.42 4.03 -7.02
C ASP A 377 6.68 4.58 -8.25
N ASN A 378 7.42 4.69 -9.35
CA ASN A 378 6.99 5.23 -10.63
C ASN A 378 7.42 4.33 -11.81
N ASP A 379 7.14 4.72 -13.06
CA ASP A 379 7.35 3.91 -14.25
C ASP A 379 8.81 3.85 -14.76
N GLU A 380 9.77 4.47 -14.08
CA GLU A 380 11.18 4.44 -14.48
C GLU A 380 11.79 3.04 -14.41
N TYR A 381 11.24 2.19 -13.55
CA TYR A 381 11.70 0.81 -13.33
C TYR A 381 10.89 -0.24 -14.07
N TYR A 382 9.98 0.17 -14.97
CA TYR A 382 9.20 -0.76 -15.76
C TYR A 382 10.08 -1.65 -16.65
N ASN A 383 9.85 -2.95 -16.56
CA ASN A 383 10.50 -3.93 -17.42
C ASN A 383 9.47 -4.78 -18.17
N ALA A 384 9.37 -4.55 -19.46
CA ALA A 384 8.39 -5.21 -20.32
C ALA A 384 8.59 -6.74 -20.39
N ASP A 385 9.84 -7.23 -20.35
CA ASP A 385 10.13 -8.66 -20.44
C ASP A 385 9.69 -9.37 -19.15
N VAL A 386 9.92 -8.74 -17.99
CA VAL A 386 9.44 -9.23 -16.69
C VAL A 386 7.92 -9.23 -16.64
N PHE A 387 7.28 -8.17 -17.13
CA PHE A 387 5.83 -8.08 -17.14
C PHE A 387 5.19 -9.11 -18.06
N GLN A 388 5.78 -9.36 -19.23
CA GLN A 388 5.36 -10.43 -20.12
C GLN A 388 5.51 -11.80 -19.47
N PHE A 389 6.63 -12.04 -18.78
CA PHE A 389 6.86 -13.29 -18.05
C PHE A 389 5.75 -13.55 -17.02
N HIS A 390 5.32 -12.54 -16.28
CA HIS A 390 4.22 -12.69 -15.32
C HIS A 390 2.88 -12.99 -16.00
N HIS A 391 2.60 -12.41 -17.17
CA HIS A 391 1.45 -12.78 -17.97
C HIS A 391 1.48 -14.24 -18.43
N GLU A 392 2.66 -14.76 -18.78
CA GLU A 392 2.84 -16.15 -19.18
C GLU A 392 2.75 -17.13 -17.99
N LEU A 393 3.21 -16.69 -16.81
CA LEU A 393 3.15 -17.49 -15.59
C LEU A 393 1.74 -17.64 -15.03
N TYR A 394 0.97 -16.57 -15.01
CA TYR A 394 -0.34 -16.55 -14.34
C TYR A 394 -1.54 -16.67 -15.29
N GLY A 395 -1.37 -16.40 -16.56
CA GLY A 395 -2.42 -16.53 -17.59
C GLY A 395 -2.54 -17.92 -18.11
#